data_5b94f20dce9f471aa17dc9940d55e2b5
#
_entry.id   5b94f20dce9f471aa17dc9940d55e2b5
#
_cell.length_a   1.000
_cell.length_b   1.000
_cell.length_c   1.000
_cell.angle_alpha   90.00
_cell.angle_beta   90.00
_cell.angle_gamma   90.00
#
_symmetry.space_group_name_H-M   'P 1'
#
loop_
_entity.id
_entity.type
_entity.pdbx_description
1 polymer ?
#
loop_
_entity_poly.entity_id
_entity_poly.type
_entity_poly.pdbx_seq_one_letter_code
_entity_poly.pdbx_strand_id
1 'polypeptide(L)'
;AEGKLKPGGTIIEGTSGNTGMGLALAAVVKGYKCIFVTTDKQSKEKADILKAVGAEVIVCPTNVLPEDPKSYYSVAKRLAKEVPNSYHMNQYDNLANRLAHYESTGPEIWEQTDGKITHLVCTAGTGGTITGTAKFLKEKNPNIKIWAIDVQGSLLTNYFKTGEIDMSFV
;
A
#
# COMPACT_ATOMS: atom_id res chain seq x y z
N ALA A 1 7.45 9.47 13.24
CA ALA A 1 7.33 10.29 14.40
C ALA A 1 6.76 9.59 15.65
N GLU A 2 6.16 8.40 15.52
CA GLU A 2 5.59 7.65 16.66
C GLU A 2 6.66 6.83 17.45
N GLY A 3 7.93 6.91 17.10
CA GLY A 3 9.02 6.21 17.79
C GLY A 3 9.04 4.69 17.63
N LYS A 4 8.22 4.13 16.76
CA LYS A 4 8.11 2.68 16.54
C LYS A 4 9.35 2.06 15.92
N LEU A 5 10.12 2.85 15.16
CA LEU A 5 11.38 2.44 14.54
C LEU A 5 12.51 3.40 14.99
N LYS A 6 13.57 2.85 15.56
CA LYS A 6 14.74 3.63 16.01
C LYS A 6 15.64 3.94 14.80
N PRO A 7 16.50 4.97 14.88
CA PRO A 7 17.49 5.25 13.83
C PRO A 7 18.29 4.02 13.43
N GLY A 8 18.56 3.86 12.13
CA GLY A 8 19.26 2.71 11.57
C GLY A 8 18.44 1.41 11.54
N GLY A 9 17.19 1.45 11.92
CA GLY A 9 16.31 0.27 11.91
C GLY A 9 15.90 -0.19 10.52
N THR A 10 15.14 -1.27 10.45
CA THR A 10 14.76 -1.93 9.21
C THR A 10 13.26 -1.80 8.95
N ILE A 11 12.89 -1.24 7.82
CA ILE A 11 11.53 -1.22 7.30
C ILE A 11 11.26 -2.55 6.61
N ILE A 12 10.17 -3.21 6.97
CA ILE A 12 9.73 -4.47 6.34
C ILE A 12 8.34 -4.25 5.74
N GLU A 13 8.15 -4.68 4.49
CA GLU A 13 6.85 -4.60 3.81
C GLU A 13 6.67 -5.69 2.77
N GLY A 14 5.45 -6.24 2.74
CA GLY A 14 4.97 -7.06 1.63
C GLY A 14 4.49 -6.15 0.49
N THR A 15 5.26 -6.03 -0.57
CA THR A 15 4.94 -5.10 -1.65
C THR A 15 5.38 -5.60 -3.02
N SER A 16 4.55 -5.34 -4.01
CA SER A 16 4.82 -5.67 -5.41
C SER A 16 5.10 -4.45 -6.29
N GLY A 17 5.21 -3.25 -5.72
CA GLY A 17 5.31 -2.07 -6.57
C GLY A 17 5.68 -0.77 -5.86
N ASN A 18 4.91 0.28 -6.17
CA ASN A 18 5.23 1.66 -5.82
C ASN A 18 5.37 1.94 -4.32
N THR A 19 4.64 1.22 -3.47
CA THR A 19 4.80 1.33 -2.00
C THR A 19 6.23 0.98 -1.59
N GLY A 20 6.79 -0.12 -2.13
CA GLY A 20 8.18 -0.50 -1.86
C GLY A 20 9.17 0.57 -2.31
N MET A 21 8.97 1.14 -3.49
CA MET A 21 9.84 2.22 -3.99
C MET A 21 9.74 3.47 -3.12
N GLY A 22 8.54 3.92 -2.76
CA GLY A 22 8.36 5.08 -1.88
C GLY A 22 9.01 4.88 -0.51
N LEU A 23 8.86 3.69 0.08
CA LEU A 23 9.51 3.33 1.34
C LEU A 23 11.04 3.28 1.20
N ALA A 24 11.56 2.71 0.11
CA ALA A 24 12.99 2.63 -0.14
C ALA A 24 13.63 4.01 -0.26
N LEU A 25 13.04 4.92 -1.04
CA LEU A 25 13.53 6.29 -1.19
C LEU A 25 13.50 7.03 0.16
N ALA A 26 12.40 6.92 0.91
CA ALA A 26 12.31 7.51 2.24
C ALA A 26 13.34 6.91 3.22
N ALA A 27 13.60 5.61 3.11
CA ALA A 27 14.59 4.92 3.93
C ALA A 27 16.02 5.40 3.65
N VAL A 28 16.39 5.52 2.37
CA VAL A 28 17.72 6.06 1.98
C VAL A 28 17.94 7.45 2.58
N VAL A 29 16.96 8.35 2.42
CA VAL A 29 17.07 9.73 2.96
C VAL A 29 17.16 9.75 4.48
N LYS A 30 16.49 8.82 5.18
CA LYS A 30 16.40 8.79 6.65
C LYS A 30 17.39 7.83 7.31
N GLY A 31 18.22 7.13 6.56
CA GLY A 31 19.20 6.18 7.08
C GLY A 31 18.60 4.88 7.64
N TYR A 32 17.49 4.42 7.09
CA TYR A 32 16.88 3.13 7.39
C TYR A 32 17.29 2.07 6.39
N LYS A 33 17.21 0.80 6.79
CA LYS A 33 17.33 -0.37 5.91
C LYS A 33 15.94 -0.79 5.44
N CYS A 34 15.87 -1.55 4.34
CA CYS A 34 14.63 -2.10 3.84
C CYS A 34 14.76 -3.59 3.52
N ILE A 35 13.75 -4.37 3.91
CA ILE A 35 13.50 -5.73 3.44
C ILE A 35 12.10 -5.74 2.84
N PHE A 36 12.03 -5.98 1.53
CA PHE A 36 10.75 -6.12 0.83
C PHE A 36 10.48 -7.55 0.46
N VAL A 37 9.27 -8.00 0.73
CA VAL A 37 8.80 -9.33 0.37
C VAL A 37 7.83 -9.18 -0.79
N THR A 38 8.09 -9.87 -1.89
CA THR A 38 7.28 -9.81 -3.11
C THR A 38 6.92 -11.22 -3.58
N THR A 39 6.14 -11.34 -4.65
CA THR A 39 5.78 -12.63 -5.22
C THR A 39 6.48 -12.87 -6.56
N ASP A 40 6.64 -14.13 -6.93
CA ASP A 40 7.23 -14.57 -8.20
C ASP A 40 6.41 -14.17 -9.45
N LYS A 41 5.15 -13.75 -9.26
CA LYS A 41 4.29 -13.18 -10.31
C LYS A 41 4.73 -11.78 -10.75
N GLN A 42 5.48 -11.08 -9.92
CA GLN A 42 5.90 -9.71 -10.22
C GLN A 42 7.06 -9.67 -11.21
N SER A 43 7.13 -8.58 -11.99
CA SER A 43 8.23 -8.42 -12.93
C SER A 43 9.58 -8.35 -12.20
N LYS A 44 10.60 -9.00 -12.77
CA LYS A 44 11.97 -8.97 -12.25
C LYS A 44 12.50 -7.54 -12.13
N GLU A 45 12.16 -6.65 -13.06
CA GLU A 45 12.56 -5.25 -13.09
C GLU A 45 12.17 -4.51 -11.80
N LYS A 46 10.96 -4.75 -11.25
CA LYS A 46 10.52 -4.14 -9.99
C LYS A 46 11.40 -4.56 -8.81
N ALA A 47 11.78 -5.84 -8.75
CA ALA A 47 12.69 -6.33 -7.73
C ALA A 47 14.10 -5.76 -7.92
N ASP A 48 14.58 -5.67 -9.14
CA ASP A 48 15.92 -5.15 -9.46
C ASP A 48 16.05 -3.66 -9.14
N ILE A 49 15.00 -2.85 -9.39
CA ILE A 49 14.97 -1.43 -9.00
C ILE A 49 15.06 -1.28 -7.49
N LEU A 50 14.32 -2.07 -6.71
CA LEU A 50 14.39 -2.04 -5.25
C LEU A 50 15.78 -2.42 -4.72
N LYS A 51 16.42 -3.43 -5.33
CA LYS A 51 17.80 -3.82 -4.99
C LYS A 51 18.79 -2.72 -5.36
N ALA A 52 18.61 -2.04 -6.49
CA ALA A 52 19.48 -0.94 -6.93
C ALA A 52 19.50 0.24 -5.96
N VAL A 53 18.41 0.47 -5.22
CA VAL A 53 18.36 1.49 -4.15
C VAL A 53 18.74 0.94 -2.77
N GLY A 54 19.34 -0.26 -2.71
CA GLY A 54 19.90 -0.84 -1.50
C GLY A 54 18.95 -1.66 -0.63
N ALA A 55 17.76 -2.01 -1.13
CA ALA A 55 16.84 -2.87 -0.40
C ALA A 55 17.18 -4.35 -0.58
N GLU A 56 16.98 -5.14 0.45
CA GLU A 56 16.90 -6.59 0.34
C GLU A 56 15.51 -6.98 -0.20
N VAL A 57 15.44 -7.90 -1.16
CA VAL A 57 14.20 -8.36 -1.78
C VAL A 57 14.09 -9.87 -1.68
N ILE A 58 13.04 -10.33 -1.01
CA ILE A 58 12.70 -11.74 -0.84
C ILE A 58 11.51 -12.06 -1.74
N VAL A 59 11.65 -13.11 -2.56
CA VAL A 59 10.60 -13.55 -3.48
C VAL A 59 9.90 -14.77 -2.90
N CYS A 60 8.57 -14.70 -2.79
CA CYS A 60 7.70 -15.74 -2.28
C CYS A 60 6.81 -16.30 -3.39
N PRO A 61 6.29 -17.53 -3.26
CA PRO A 61 5.36 -18.10 -4.23
C PRO A 61 4.02 -17.35 -4.21
N THR A 62 3.41 -17.18 -5.40
CA THR A 62 2.08 -16.54 -5.54
C THR A 62 0.94 -17.53 -5.26
N ASN A 63 1.12 -18.80 -5.60
CA ASN A 63 0.08 -19.83 -5.58
C ASN A 63 -0.12 -20.48 -4.20
N VAL A 64 -0.12 -19.68 -3.16
CA VAL A 64 -0.35 -20.10 -1.77
C VAL A 64 -1.38 -19.21 -1.12
N LEU A 65 -2.11 -19.73 -0.12
CA LEU A 65 -3.08 -18.95 0.64
C LEU A 65 -2.39 -17.86 1.47
N PRO A 66 -3.06 -16.75 1.78
CA PRO A 66 -2.47 -15.67 2.59
C PRO A 66 -1.92 -16.13 3.94
N GLU A 67 -2.54 -17.14 4.56
CA GLU A 67 -2.17 -17.72 5.85
C GLU A 67 -1.00 -18.71 5.76
N ASP A 68 -0.65 -19.16 4.55
CA ASP A 68 0.48 -20.08 4.37
C ASP A 68 1.78 -19.42 4.89
N PRO A 69 2.61 -20.14 5.65
CA PRO A 69 3.89 -19.61 6.14
C PRO A 69 4.84 -19.12 5.05
N LYS A 70 4.66 -19.58 3.81
CA LYS A 70 5.44 -19.18 2.63
C LYS A 70 4.84 -17.96 1.92
N SER A 71 3.63 -17.53 2.26
CA SER A 71 3.01 -16.35 1.67
C SER A 71 3.81 -15.09 1.99
N TYR A 72 3.84 -14.16 1.06
CA TYR A 72 4.57 -12.92 1.27
C TYR A 72 4.03 -12.11 2.47
N TYR A 73 2.75 -12.23 2.81
CA TYR A 73 2.16 -11.65 4.02
C TYR A 73 2.73 -12.27 5.30
N SER A 74 2.75 -13.62 5.36
CA SER A 74 3.25 -14.36 6.53
C SER A 74 4.74 -14.18 6.72
N VAL A 75 5.50 -14.17 5.62
CA VAL A 75 6.95 -13.92 5.64
C VAL A 75 7.26 -12.51 6.13
N ALA A 76 6.57 -11.47 5.64
CA ALA A 76 6.78 -10.10 6.10
C ALA A 76 6.47 -9.95 7.61
N LYS A 77 5.37 -10.54 8.09
CA LYS A 77 5.00 -10.54 9.52
C LYS A 77 6.02 -11.28 10.39
N ARG A 78 6.56 -12.40 9.89
CA ARG A 78 7.59 -13.16 10.61
C ARG A 78 8.90 -12.39 10.71
N LEU A 79 9.39 -11.86 9.60
CA LEU A 79 10.62 -11.05 9.58
C LEU A 79 10.56 -9.86 10.52
N ALA A 80 9.40 -9.21 10.63
CA ALA A 80 9.23 -8.10 11.57
C ALA A 80 9.34 -8.51 13.06
N LYS A 81 9.22 -9.79 13.36
CA LYS A 81 9.43 -10.33 14.71
C LYS A 81 10.87 -10.82 14.92
N GLU A 82 11.50 -11.33 13.87
CA GLU A 82 12.83 -11.93 13.90
C GLU A 82 13.96 -10.90 13.75
N VAL A 83 13.74 -9.84 12.96
CA VAL A 83 14.74 -8.82 12.70
C VAL A 83 14.72 -7.77 13.81
N PRO A 84 15.80 -7.60 14.58
CA PRO A 84 15.87 -6.58 15.63
C PRO A 84 15.69 -5.17 15.08
N ASN A 85 15.08 -4.28 15.86
CA ASN A 85 14.81 -2.90 15.47
C ASN A 85 14.19 -2.80 14.06
N SER A 86 13.14 -3.57 13.82
CA SER A 86 12.39 -3.53 12.57
C SER A 86 10.93 -3.12 12.80
N TYR A 87 10.28 -2.68 11.73
CA TYR A 87 8.87 -2.34 11.73
C TYR A 87 8.19 -2.75 10.43
N HIS A 88 7.10 -3.53 10.55
CA HIS A 88 6.24 -3.87 9.43
C HIS A 88 5.28 -2.70 9.15
N MET A 89 5.42 -2.09 7.99
CA MET A 89 4.61 -0.91 7.63
C MET A 89 3.14 -1.26 7.44
N ASN A 90 2.86 -2.47 6.95
CA ASN A 90 1.50 -3.03 6.79
C ASN A 90 0.56 -2.07 6.05
N GLN A 91 0.84 -1.84 4.78
CA GLN A 91 0.11 -0.88 3.94
C GLN A 91 -1.41 -1.13 3.87
N TYR A 92 -1.86 -2.36 4.14
CA TYR A 92 -3.28 -2.72 4.09
C TYR A 92 -4.06 -2.21 5.31
N ASP A 93 -3.47 -2.27 6.51
CA ASP A 93 -4.17 -1.92 7.76
C ASP A 93 -3.69 -0.60 8.36
N ASN A 94 -2.53 -0.11 7.93
CA ASN A 94 -1.95 1.11 8.48
C ASN A 94 -2.69 2.36 7.99
N LEU A 95 -3.42 2.99 8.89
CA LEU A 95 -4.19 4.20 8.57
C LEU A 95 -3.35 5.39 8.09
N ALA A 96 -2.03 5.37 8.31
CA ALA A 96 -1.12 6.37 7.76
C ALA A 96 -1.14 6.39 6.22
N ASN A 97 -1.42 5.26 5.57
CA ASN A 97 -1.62 5.18 4.13
C ASN A 97 -2.77 6.11 3.68
N ARG A 98 -3.93 5.96 4.29
CA ARG A 98 -5.09 6.83 4.00
C ARG A 98 -4.83 8.28 4.41
N LEU A 99 -4.21 8.49 5.57
CA LEU A 99 -3.93 9.82 6.10
C LEU A 99 -3.03 10.62 5.17
N ALA A 100 -1.99 10.01 4.61
CA ALA A 100 -1.09 10.67 3.66
C ALA A 100 -1.84 11.24 2.46
N HIS A 101 -2.79 10.50 1.89
CA HIS A 101 -3.60 10.99 0.77
C HIS A 101 -4.63 12.04 1.18
N TYR A 102 -5.11 11.99 2.41
CA TYR A 102 -5.99 13.03 2.95
C TYR A 102 -5.23 14.36 3.16
N GLU A 103 -3.98 14.28 3.64
CA GLU A 103 -3.17 15.46 3.97
C GLU A 103 -2.40 16.04 2.77
N SER A 104 -2.19 15.27 1.69
CA SER A 104 -1.45 15.73 0.50
C SER A 104 -2.26 15.62 -0.79
N THR A 105 -2.54 14.42 -1.28
CA THR A 105 -3.17 14.19 -2.59
C THR A 105 -4.53 14.88 -2.73
N GLY A 106 -5.36 14.84 -1.68
CA GLY A 106 -6.65 15.51 -1.68
C GLY A 106 -6.54 17.03 -1.80
N PRO A 107 -5.75 17.69 -0.95
CA PRO A 107 -5.47 19.14 -1.06
C PRO A 107 -4.89 19.52 -2.41
N GLU A 108 -3.89 18.80 -2.92
CA GLU A 108 -3.25 19.08 -4.22
C GLU A 108 -4.26 19.02 -5.36
N ILE A 109 -5.10 17.99 -5.43
CA ILE A 109 -6.15 17.88 -6.45
C ILE A 109 -7.14 19.05 -6.33
N TRP A 110 -7.55 19.40 -5.14
CA TRP A 110 -8.48 20.51 -4.90
C TRP A 110 -7.91 21.83 -5.41
N GLU A 111 -6.66 22.12 -5.07
CA GLU A 111 -5.96 23.34 -5.49
C GLU A 111 -5.73 23.36 -7.00
N GLN A 112 -5.20 22.29 -7.59
CA GLN A 112 -4.90 22.20 -9.03
C GLN A 112 -6.15 22.26 -9.91
N THR A 113 -7.31 21.97 -9.37
CA THR A 113 -8.60 22.06 -10.08
C THR A 113 -9.38 23.33 -9.75
N ASP A 114 -8.79 24.28 -9.02
CA ASP A 114 -9.46 25.49 -8.51
C ASP A 114 -10.78 25.17 -7.77
N GLY A 115 -10.85 24.03 -7.08
CA GLY A 115 -12.06 23.55 -6.43
C GLY A 115 -13.21 23.17 -7.38
N LYS A 116 -12.96 23.09 -8.68
CA LYS A 116 -14.00 22.81 -9.71
C LYS A 116 -14.20 21.32 -9.99
N ILE A 117 -13.43 20.43 -9.34
CA ILE A 117 -13.56 18.98 -9.52
C ILE A 117 -14.99 18.51 -9.18
N THR A 118 -15.57 17.72 -10.09
CA THR A 118 -16.91 17.14 -9.94
C THR A 118 -16.90 15.64 -9.69
N HIS A 119 -15.89 14.95 -10.20
CA HIS A 119 -15.75 13.50 -10.13
C HIS A 119 -14.31 13.13 -9.80
N LEU A 120 -14.11 12.24 -8.82
CA LEU A 120 -12.87 11.52 -8.60
C LEU A 120 -13.03 10.09 -9.15
N VAL A 121 -12.26 9.72 -10.15
CA VAL A 121 -12.22 8.38 -10.72
C VAL A 121 -10.89 7.74 -10.33
N CYS A 122 -10.91 6.64 -9.59
CA CYS A 122 -9.71 6.05 -9.00
C CYS A 122 -9.82 4.54 -8.89
N THR A 123 -8.72 3.82 -9.09
CA THR A 123 -8.64 2.39 -8.82
C THR A 123 -8.42 2.13 -7.33
N ALA A 124 -8.71 0.92 -6.87
CA ALA A 124 -8.50 0.50 -5.51
C ALA A 124 -7.55 -0.71 -5.45
N GLY A 125 -6.38 -0.53 -4.81
CA GLY A 125 -5.53 -1.63 -4.34
C GLY A 125 -5.73 -1.77 -2.83
N THR A 126 -4.90 -1.09 -2.01
CA THR A 126 -5.09 -1.02 -0.56
C THR A 126 -6.26 -0.13 -0.13
N GLY A 127 -6.81 0.65 -1.05
CA GLY A 127 -7.86 1.62 -0.77
C GLY A 127 -7.38 2.97 -0.21
N GLY A 128 -6.10 3.10 0.12
CA GLY A 128 -5.57 4.32 0.78
C GLY A 128 -5.79 5.59 -0.04
N THR A 129 -5.45 5.56 -1.33
CA THR A 129 -5.57 6.71 -2.23
C THR A 129 -7.02 7.17 -2.36
N ILE A 130 -7.91 6.25 -2.74
CA ILE A 130 -9.32 6.61 -2.97
C ILE A 130 -9.99 7.08 -1.68
N THR A 131 -9.76 6.40 -0.55
CA THR A 131 -10.43 6.75 0.70
C THR A 131 -9.92 8.04 1.33
N GLY A 132 -8.59 8.27 1.29
CA GLY A 132 -8.00 9.50 1.82
C GLY A 132 -8.39 10.73 0.99
N THR A 133 -8.20 10.63 -0.33
CA THR A 133 -8.54 11.71 -1.27
C THR A 133 -10.03 12.00 -1.27
N ALA A 134 -10.88 10.95 -1.34
CA ALA A 134 -12.34 11.12 -1.33
C ALA A 134 -12.84 11.78 -0.05
N LYS A 135 -12.28 11.40 1.11
CA LYS A 135 -12.66 12.02 2.38
C LYS A 135 -12.41 13.52 2.35
N PHE A 136 -11.20 13.94 1.97
CA PHE A 136 -10.86 15.35 1.87
C PHE A 136 -11.78 16.11 0.88
N LEU A 137 -11.95 15.57 -0.33
CA LEU A 137 -12.77 16.23 -1.35
C LEU A 137 -14.24 16.33 -0.96
N LYS A 138 -14.80 15.31 -0.31
CA LYS A 138 -16.18 15.31 0.20
C LYS A 138 -16.39 16.33 1.33
N GLU A 139 -15.39 16.57 2.16
CA GLU A 139 -15.43 17.63 3.18
C GLU A 139 -15.43 19.04 2.55
N LYS A 140 -14.77 19.22 1.40
CA LYS A 140 -14.79 20.48 0.64
C LYS A 140 -16.09 20.67 -0.13
N ASN A 141 -16.57 19.63 -0.81
CA ASN A 141 -17.81 19.66 -1.56
C ASN A 141 -18.48 18.27 -1.54
N PRO A 142 -19.57 18.07 -0.78
CA PRO A 142 -20.24 16.78 -0.66
C PRO A 142 -20.85 16.26 -1.97
N ASN A 143 -21.05 17.15 -2.97
CA ASN A 143 -21.62 16.77 -4.28
C ASN A 143 -20.58 16.08 -5.21
N ILE A 144 -19.29 16.13 -4.92
CA ILE A 144 -18.27 15.42 -5.72
C ILE A 144 -18.59 13.93 -5.73
N LYS A 145 -18.65 13.36 -6.91
CA LYS A 145 -18.87 11.92 -7.10
C LYS A 145 -17.55 11.17 -7.02
N ILE A 146 -17.56 10.02 -6.36
CA ILE A 146 -16.39 9.15 -6.22
C ILE A 146 -16.70 7.84 -6.94
N TRP A 147 -15.92 7.55 -7.98
CA TRP A 147 -16.06 6.34 -8.77
C TRP A 147 -14.83 5.45 -8.57
N ALA A 148 -15.04 4.28 -7.98
CA ALA A 148 -14.02 3.25 -7.89
C ALA A 148 -14.06 2.41 -9.17
N ILE A 149 -12.93 2.33 -9.86
CA ILE A 149 -12.75 1.42 -10.99
C ILE A 149 -12.09 0.15 -10.48
N ASP A 150 -12.73 -0.97 -10.73
CA ASP A 150 -12.29 -2.25 -10.21
C ASP A 150 -12.19 -3.29 -11.35
N VAL A 151 -11.39 -4.33 -11.13
CA VAL A 151 -11.22 -5.40 -12.11
C VAL A 151 -12.38 -6.39 -12.02
N GLN A 152 -12.70 -7.05 -13.13
CA GLN A 152 -13.66 -8.15 -13.11
C GLN A 152 -13.16 -9.28 -12.19
N GLY A 153 -14.06 -9.83 -11.37
CA GLY A 153 -13.72 -10.87 -10.39
C GLY A 153 -13.10 -10.34 -9.08
N SER A 154 -13.05 -9.02 -8.87
CA SER A 154 -12.58 -8.46 -7.61
C SER A 154 -13.52 -8.74 -6.44
N LEU A 155 -12.92 -9.07 -5.29
CA LEU A 155 -13.63 -9.20 -4.02
C LEU A 155 -14.35 -7.90 -3.61
N LEU A 156 -13.76 -6.73 -3.91
CA LEU A 156 -14.36 -5.44 -3.56
C LEU A 156 -15.69 -5.23 -4.30
N THR A 157 -15.73 -5.51 -5.61
CA THR A 157 -16.97 -5.40 -6.39
C THR A 157 -18.04 -6.34 -5.85
N ASN A 158 -17.70 -7.58 -5.49
CA ASN A 158 -18.64 -8.52 -4.90
C ASN A 158 -19.15 -8.03 -3.55
N TYR A 159 -18.26 -7.61 -2.67
CA TYR A 159 -18.59 -7.07 -1.36
C TYR A 159 -19.57 -5.87 -1.46
N PHE A 160 -19.32 -4.92 -2.37
CA PHE A 160 -20.19 -3.76 -2.54
C PHE A 160 -21.58 -4.13 -3.10
N LYS A 161 -21.68 -5.22 -3.84
CA LYS A 161 -22.98 -5.70 -4.39
C LYS A 161 -23.77 -6.54 -3.40
N THR A 162 -23.11 -7.36 -2.61
CA THR A 162 -23.74 -8.41 -1.80
C THR A 162 -23.60 -8.20 -0.30
N GLY A 163 -22.64 -7.40 0.15
CA GLY A 163 -22.22 -7.29 1.55
C GLY A 163 -21.38 -8.45 2.04
N GLU A 164 -21.05 -9.43 1.19
CA GLU A 164 -20.31 -10.63 1.54
C GLU A 164 -18.95 -10.67 0.84
N ILE A 165 -17.94 -11.21 1.53
CA ILE A 165 -16.61 -11.47 0.98
C ILE A 165 -16.59 -12.92 0.50
N ASP A 166 -16.62 -13.12 -0.81
CA ASP A 166 -16.50 -14.45 -1.41
C ASP A 166 -15.05 -14.74 -1.78
N MET A 167 -14.41 -15.62 -1.00
CA MET A 167 -13.01 -16.02 -1.19
C MET A 167 -12.80 -17.04 -2.32
N SER A 168 -13.85 -17.49 -3.00
CA SER A 168 -13.75 -18.45 -4.13
C SER A 168 -13.06 -17.88 -5.36
N PHE A 169 -12.84 -16.56 -5.40
CA PHE A 169 -12.18 -15.85 -6.49
C PHE A 169 -10.71 -15.49 -6.22
N VAL A 170 -10.13 -15.99 -5.14
CA VAL A 170 -8.71 -15.70 -4.76
C VAL A 170 -7.78 -16.81 -5.22
#